data_6dc38423d8d74f00ce181e1960bf55ee
#
_entry.id   6dc38423d8d74f00ce181e1960bf55ee
#
_cell.length_a   1.000
_cell.length_b   1.000
_cell.length_c   1.000
_cell.angle_alpha   90.00
_cell.angle_beta   90.00
_cell.angle_gamma   90.00
#
_symmetry.space_group_name_H-M   'P 1'
#
loop_
_entity.id
_entity.type
_entity.pdbx_description
1 polymer ?
#
loop_
_entity_poly.entity_id
_entity_poly.type
_entity_poly.pdbx_seq_one_letter_code
_entity_poly.pdbx_strand_id
1 'polypeptide(L)'
;MNKVIPAFICVAFILMLTGCKKKKINDAIYDTIGQKIEMDIHKQDPTQFTILRYIDNPPCTSYQLKLGEWKVYYKKMKKMFGDKVGLYFLTETKNIEDAKFLFKIYGFDNVSVVDSSMNFYKTHNLNPILRKDVVFLLDSTNIILAIGNPIENLKID
;
A
#
# COMPACT_ATOMS: atom_id res chain seq x y z
N MET A 1 9.23 -35.63 -39.63
CA MET A 1 8.20 -34.58 -39.69
C MET A 1 8.29 -33.75 -38.43
N ASN A 2 9.05 -32.66 -38.45
CA ASN A 2 9.20 -31.75 -37.31
C ASN A 2 7.97 -30.82 -37.28
N LYS A 3 7.11 -30.99 -36.26
CA LYS A 3 6.02 -30.04 -35.99
C LYS A 3 6.60 -28.79 -35.37
N VAL A 4 6.87 -27.77 -36.17
CA VAL A 4 7.13 -26.40 -35.71
C VAL A 4 5.79 -25.88 -35.19
N ILE A 5 5.63 -25.86 -33.87
CA ILE A 5 4.52 -25.14 -33.24
C ILE A 5 4.76 -23.67 -33.54
N PRO A 6 3.85 -22.98 -34.25
CA PRO A 6 4.13 -21.61 -34.68
C PRO A 6 4.27 -20.71 -33.44
N ALA A 7 5.37 -19.97 -33.37
CA ALA A 7 5.72 -19.03 -32.29
C ALA A 7 4.57 -18.04 -31.97
N PHE A 8 3.69 -17.80 -32.92
CA PHE A 8 2.47 -16.98 -32.78
C PHE A 8 1.50 -17.48 -31.69
N ILE A 9 1.38 -18.80 -31.48
CA ILE A 9 0.47 -19.35 -30.47
C ILE A 9 1.01 -19.11 -29.08
N CYS A 10 2.33 -19.17 -28.85
CA CYS A 10 2.94 -18.89 -27.59
C CYS A 10 2.82 -17.39 -27.20
N VAL A 11 3.00 -16.48 -28.16
CA VAL A 11 2.87 -15.03 -27.93
C VAL A 11 1.42 -14.66 -27.59
N ALA A 12 0.43 -15.22 -28.31
CA ALA A 12 -0.98 -14.99 -28.02
C ALA A 12 -1.39 -15.49 -26.62
N PHE A 13 -0.85 -16.66 -26.21
CA PHE A 13 -1.13 -17.23 -24.89
C PHE A 13 -0.53 -16.38 -23.75
N ILE A 14 0.68 -15.82 -23.95
CA ILE A 14 1.34 -14.92 -22.98
C ILE A 14 0.55 -13.61 -22.84
N LEU A 15 0.04 -13.04 -23.93
CA LEU A 15 -0.77 -11.83 -23.92
C LEU A 15 -2.12 -12.03 -23.21
N MET A 16 -2.75 -13.20 -23.36
CA MET A 16 -3.99 -13.53 -22.64
C MET A 16 -3.78 -13.67 -21.13
N LEU A 17 -2.64 -14.22 -20.68
CA LEU A 17 -2.33 -14.39 -19.27
C LEU A 17 -2.08 -13.04 -18.56
N THR A 18 -1.41 -12.10 -19.21
CA THR A 18 -1.18 -10.75 -18.66
C THR A 18 -2.46 -9.94 -18.56
N GLY A 19 -3.35 -10.02 -19.55
CA GLY A 19 -4.66 -9.37 -19.53
C GLY A 19 -5.58 -9.87 -18.41
N CYS A 20 -5.60 -11.19 -18.18
CA CYS A 20 -6.40 -11.80 -17.13
C CYS A 20 -5.94 -11.39 -15.71
N LYS A 21 -4.62 -11.29 -15.46
CA LYS A 21 -4.07 -10.85 -14.19
C LYS A 21 -4.42 -9.39 -13.88
N LYS A 22 -4.30 -8.50 -14.86
CA LYS A 22 -4.64 -7.09 -14.74
C LYS A 22 -6.13 -6.90 -14.45
N LYS A 23 -7.01 -7.65 -15.10
CA LYS A 23 -8.44 -7.64 -14.86
C LYS A 23 -8.75 -8.02 -13.40
N LYS A 24 -8.19 -9.11 -12.89
CA LYS A 24 -8.40 -9.56 -11.50
C LYS A 24 -7.97 -8.52 -10.45
N ILE A 25 -6.88 -7.79 -10.69
CA ILE A 25 -6.43 -6.71 -9.80
C ILE A 25 -7.41 -5.55 -9.83
N ASN A 26 -7.88 -5.14 -10.99
CA ASN A 26 -8.87 -4.06 -11.10
C ASN A 26 -10.18 -4.42 -10.40
N ASP A 27 -10.69 -5.64 -10.61
CA ASP A 27 -11.90 -6.13 -9.94
C ASP A 27 -11.72 -6.08 -8.41
N ALA A 28 -10.57 -6.55 -7.89
CA ALA A 28 -10.26 -6.49 -6.46
C ALA A 28 -10.18 -5.05 -5.91
N ILE A 29 -9.67 -4.08 -6.70
CA ILE A 29 -9.64 -2.67 -6.33
C ILE A 29 -11.08 -2.14 -6.21
N TYR A 30 -11.93 -2.37 -7.22
CA TYR A 30 -13.32 -1.91 -7.20
C TYR A 30 -14.12 -2.52 -6.04
N ASP A 31 -13.93 -3.80 -5.75
CA ASP A 31 -14.61 -4.50 -4.65
C ASP A 31 -14.16 -3.98 -3.26
N THR A 32 -12.98 -3.35 -3.17
CA THR A 32 -12.42 -2.86 -1.91
C THR A 32 -12.71 -1.38 -1.66
N ILE A 33 -12.91 -0.58 -2.70
CA ILE A 33 -13.32 0.84 -2.56
C ILE A 33 -14.69 0.91 -1.87
N GLY A 34 -14.83 1.81 -0.90
CA GLY A 34 -16.03 1.97 -0.09
C GLY A 34 -16.07 1.09 1.16
N GLN A 35 -15.16 0.13 1.33
CA GLN A 35 -15.05 -0.62 2.57
C GLN A 35 -14.45 0.25 3.68
N LYS A 36 -14.83 -0.03 4.92
CA LYS A 36 -14.31 0.67 6.10
C LYS A 36 -13.16 -0.09 6.73
N ILE A 37 -12.10 0.62 7.10
CA ILE A 37 -10.99 0.09 7.89
C ILE A 37 -11.25 0.39 9.37
N GLU A 38 -11.46 -0.65 10.17
CA GLU A 38 -11.66 -0.52 11.62
C GLU A 38 -10.30 -0.35 12.32
N MET A 39 -9.87 0.91 12.41
CA MET A 39 -8.61 1.30 13.08
C MET A 39 -8.76 2.67 13.72
N ASP A 40 -8.12 2.85 14.88
CA ASP A 40 -8.08 4.12 15.60
C ASP A 40 -6.99 5.06 15.05
N ILE A 41 -6.99 5.30 13.75
CA ILE A 41 -5.97 6.12 13.07
C ILE A 41 -6.08 7.59 13.46
N HIS A 42 -7.29 8.08 13.73
CA HIS A 42 -7.58 9.50 13.94
C HIS A 42 -7.53 9.95 15.40
N LYS A 43 -7.18 9.09 16.36
CA LYS A 43 -7.17 9.47 17.78
C LYS A 43 -6.17 10.56 18.12
N GLN A 44 -5.06 10.67 17.38
CA GLN A 44 -3.98 11.59 17.68
C GLN A 44 -4.00 12.84 16.79
N ASP A 45 -4.55 12.76 15.59
CA ASP A 45 -4.53 13.88 14.63
C ASP A 45 -5.72 13.74 13.66
N PRO A 46 -6.88 14.38 13.92
CA PRO A 46 -8.05 14.27 13.07
C PRO A 46 -7.79 14.96 11.73
N THR A 47 -7.50 14.18 10.71
CA THR A 47 -7.32 14.65 9.34
C THR A 47 -8.57 14.41 8.49
N GLN A 48 -8.78 15.21 7.44
CA GLN A 48 -9.87 15.01 6.51
C GLN A 48 -9.65 13.77 5.64
N PHE A 49 -8.38 13.51 5.29
CA PHE A 49 -7.96 12.36 4.51
C PHE A 49 -6.73 11.71 5.14
N THR A 50 -6.62 10.41 5.07
CA THR A 50 -5.45 9.66 5.53
C THR A 50 -4.90 8.78 4.42
N ILE A 51 -3.62 8.91 4.15
CA ILE A 51 -2.87 7.98 3.31
C ILE A 51 -2.39 6.86 4.22
N LEU A 52 -3.00 5.68 4.12
CA LEU A 52 -2.61 4.49 4.87
C LEU A 52 -1.77 3.59 3.99
N ARG A 53 -0.48 3.46 4.30
CA ARG A 53 0.39 2.47 3.67
C ARG A 53 0.42 1.20 4.49
N TYR A 54 -0.09 0.13 3.93
CA TYR A 54 0.02 -1.21 4.49
C TYR A 54 1.29 -1.91 4.00
N ILE A 55 2.04 -2.51 4.91
CA ILE A 55 3.29 -3.20 4.64
C ILE A 55 3.24 -4.59 5.25
N ASP A 56 3.16 -5.61 4.40
CA ASP A 56 3.15 -7.01 4.81
C ASP A 56 4.58 -7.56 4.84
N ASN A 57 5.00 -8.02 6.03
CA ASN A 57 6.31 -8.63 6.26
C ASN A 57 7.46 -7.84 5.61
N PRO A 58 7.73 -6.62 6.09
CA PRO A 58 8.67 -5.73 5.44
C PRO A 58 10.04 -6.37 5.36
N PRO A 59 10.70 -6.22 4.23
CA PRO A 59 12.11 -6.58 4.11
C PRO A 59 12.93 -5.74 5.10
N CYS A 60 13.99 -6.32 5.65
CA CYS A 60 14.83 -5.75 6.72
C CYS A 60 15.56 -4.44 6.36
N THR A 61 15.30 -3.82 5.21
CA THR A 61 16.04 -2.63 4.76
C THR A 61 15.13 -1.43 4.51
N SER A 62 15.54 -0.27 5.02
CA SER A 62 14.88 1.03 4.78
C SER A 62 14.73 1.37 3.29
N TYR A 63 15.66 0.91 2.45
CA TYR A 63 15.64 1.11 1.01
C TYR A 63 14.39 0.45 0.36
N GLN A 64 14.07 -0.76 0.77
CA GLN A 64 12.89 -1.48 0.24
C GLN A 64 11.58 -0.86 0.72
N LEU A 65 11.57 -0.23 1.91
CA LEU A 65 10.41 0.50 2.42
C LEU A 65 10.23 1.87 1.78
N LYS A 66 11.24 2.36 1.03
CA LYS A 66 11.22 3.67 0.37
C LYS A 66 10.84 4.82 1.33
N LEU A 67 11.26 4.73 2.59
CA LEU A 67 10.86 5.71 3.63
C LEU A 67 11.38 7.12 3.32
N GLY A 68 12.54 7.26 2.67
CA GLY A 68 13.04 8.54 2.19
C GLY A 68 12.13 9.18 1.15
N GLU A 69 11.65 8.40 0.17
CA GLU A 69 10.72 8.85 -0.86
C GLU A 69 9.36 9.23 -0.24
N TRP A 70 8.87 8.44 0.71
CA TRP A 70 7.67 8.77 1.48
C TRP A 70 7.80 10.07 2.25
N LYS A 71 8.98 10.35 2.84
CA LYS A 71 9.24 11.62 3.55
C LYS A 71 9.15 12.82 2.61
N VAL A 72 9.73 12.72 1.41
CA VAL A 72 9.64 13.77 0.38
C VAL A 72 8.19 13.95 -0.08
N TYR A 73 7.52 12.85 -0.40
CA TYR A 73 6.12 12.86 -0.83
C TYR A 73 5.21 13.50 0.22
N TYR A 74 5.31 13.07 1.48
CA TYR A 74 4.48 13.60 2.56
C TYR A 74 4.71 15.09 2.81
N LYS A 75 5.97 15.55 2.76
CA LYS A 75 6.29 16.98 2.85
C LYS A 75 5.61 17.78 1.73
N LYS A 76 5.58 17.25 0.51
CA LYS A 76 4.89 17.87 -0.63
C LYS A 76 3.37 17.91 -0.40
N MET A 77 2.78 16.83 0.08
CA MET A 77 1.35 16.75 0.41
C MET A 77 0.97 17.76 1.51
N LYS A 78 1.74 17.84 2.60
CA LYS A 78 1.54 18.83 3.67
C LYS A 78 1.63 20.28 3.15
N LYS A 79 2.54 20.56 2.24
CA LYS A 79 2.64 21.89 1.61
C LYS A 79 1.39 22.25 0.78
N MET A 80 0.78 21.25 0.12
CA MET A 80 -0.39 21.48 -0.77
C MET A 80 -1.71 21.51 -0.01
N PHE A 81 -1.87 20.65 1.01
CA PHE A 81 -3.16 20.40 1.67
C PHE A 81 -3.18 20.74 3.17
N GLY A 82 -2.05 21.15 3.73
CA GLY A 82 -1.93 21.48 5.16
C GLY A 82 -2.25 20.27 6.05
N ASP A 83 -2.97 20.53 7.13
CA ASP A 83 -3.35 19.51 8.12
C ASP A 83 -4.57 18.67 7.70
N LYS A 84 -5.08 18.88 6.49
CA LYS A 84 -6.18 18.06 5.96
C LYS A 84 -5.75 16.65 5.59
N VAL A 85 -4.45 16.40 5.41
CA VAL A 85 -3.91 15.11 4.98
C VAL A 85 -2.95 14.56 6.04
N GLY A 86 -3.24 13.34 6.49
CA GLY A 86 -2.38 12.50 7.32
C GLY A 86 -1.66 11.42 6.50
N LEU A 87 -0.54 10.93 7.01
CA LEU A 87 0.14 9.73 6.53
C LEU A 87 0.26 8.76 7.69
N TYR A 88 -0.07 7.50 7.44
CA TYR A 88 -0.01 6.45 8.44
C TYR A 88 0.57 5.16 7.85
N PHE A 89 1.43 4.49 8.61
CA PHE A 89 2.02 3.21 8.22
C PHE A 89 1.46 2.11 9.12
N LEU A 90 0.92 1.07 8.51
CA LEU A 90 0.58 -0.18 9.19
C LEU A 90 1.53 -1.27 8.71
N THR A 91 2.32 -1.80 9.62
CA THR A 91 3.32 -2.82 9.32
C THR A 91 2.98 -4.10 10.07
N GLU A 92 2.70 -5.17 9.35
CA GLU A 92 2.55 -6.50 9.91
C GLU A 92 3.88 -7.27 9.85
N THR A 93 4.52 -7.47 10.99
CA THR A 93 5.81 -8.19 11.06
C THR A 93 6.02 -8.84 12.42
N LYS A 94 6.78 -9.93 12.43
CA LYS A 94 7.27 -10.55 13.66
C LYS A 94 8.51 -9.84 14.22
N ASN A 95 9.22 -9.08 13.39
CA ASN A 95 10.41 -8.32 13.78
C ASN A 95 10.04 -6.88 14.15
N ILE A 96 9.38 -6.73 15.31
CA ILE A 96 8.79 -5.48 15.77
C ILE A 96 9.85 -4.41 16.03
N GLU A 97 10.95 -4.78 16.67
CA GLU A 97 11.98 -3.81 17.10
C GLU A 97 12.70 -3.18 15.90
N ASP A 98 13.06 -3.98 14.89
CA ASP A 98 13.69 -3.45 13.68
C ASP A 98 12.75 -2.53 12.91
N ALA A 99 11.47 -2.88 12.82
CA ALA A 99 10.49 -2.04 12.15
C ALA A 99 10.32 -0.68 12.86
N LYS A 100 10.15 -0.69 14.19
CA LYS A 100 10.07 0.54 15.01
C LYS A 100 11.33 1.39 14.88
N PHE A 101 12.51 0.76 14.92
CA PHE A 101 13.78 1.46 14.77
C PHE A 101 13.88 2.17 13.42
N LEU A 102 13.50 1.51 12.33
CA LEU A 102 13.48 2.12 10.99
C LEU A 102 12.54 3.31 10.93
N PHE A 103 11.30 3.19 11.40
CA PHE A 103 10.36 4.30 11.40
C PHE A 103 10.86 5.48 12.24
N LYS A 104 11.50 5.23 13.38
CA LYS A 104 12.10 6.27 14.22
C LYS A 104 13.22 7.02 13.52
N ILE A 105 14.16 6.32 12.83
CA ILE A 105 15.25 6.96 12.08
C ILE A 105 14.71 7.92 11.01
N TYR A 106 13.62 7.56 10.33
CA TYR A 106 13.02 8.39 9.29
C TYR A 106 12.03 9.43 9.83
N GLY A 107 11.76 9.44 11.14
CA GLY A 107 10.84 10.37 11.80
C GLY A 107 9.37 10.04 11.53
N PHE A 108 9.03 8.75 11.43
CA PHE A 108 7.68 8.23 11.26
C PHE A 108 7.18 7.43 12.46
N ASP A 109 7.85 7.51 13.60
CA ASP A 109 7.52 6.78 14.83
C ASP A 109 6.11 7.12 15.34
N ASN A 110 5.68 8.39 15.23
CA ASN A 110 4.35 8.82 15.68
C ASN A 110 3.20 8.46 14.73
N VAL A 111 3.51 8.05 13.51
CA VAL A 111 2.51 7.74 12.47
C VAL A 111 2.66 6.30 11.95
N SER A 112 3.22 5.43 12.76
CA SER A 112 3.41 4.02 12.41
C SER A 112 2.88 3.09 13.50
N VAL A 113 2.19 2.03 13.08
CA VAL A 113 1.81 0.90 13.93
C VAL A 113 2.48 -0.36 13.42
N VAL A 114 3.06 -1.10 14.36
CA VAL A 114 3.64 -2.40 14.08
C VAL A 114 2.74 -3.46 14.72
N ASP A 115 2.12 -4.29 13.91
CA ASP A 115 1.23 -5.36 14.34
C ASP A 115 1.90 -6.73 14.12
N SER A 116 1.95 -7.53 15.18
CA SER A 116 2.46 -8.90 15.13
C SER A 116 1.39 -9.95 14.86
N SER A 117 0.11 -9.56 14.89
CA SER A 117 -1.02 -10.49 14.74
C SER A 117 -1.15 -11.04 13.32
N MET A 118 -0.65 -10.29 12.32
CA MET A 118 -0.71 -10.67 10.90
C MET A 118 -2.14 -10.92 10.41
N ASN A 119 -3.12 -10.18 10.92
CA ASN A 119 -4.54 -10.41 10.69
C ASN A 119 -5.26 -9.29 9.92
N PHE A 120 -4.59 -8.20 9.59
CA PHE A 120 -5.21 -7.02 8.98
C PHE A 120 -6.14 -7.36 7.79
N TYR A 121 -5.63 -8.13 6.82
CA TYR A 121 -6.43 -8.51 5.65
C TYR A 121 -7.63 -9.40 5.98
N LYS A 122 -7.48 -10.30 6.95
CA LYS A 122 -8.59 -11.18 7.39
C LYS A 122 -9.65 -10.40 8.12
N THR A 123 -9.23 -9.55 9.07
CA THR A 123 -10.14 -8.75 9.90
C THR A 123 -10.99 -7.81 9.05
N HIS A 124 -10.41 -7.25 7.97
CA HIS A 124 -11.12 -6.31 7.10
C HIS A 124 -11.69 -6.96 5.83
N ASN A 125 -11.61 -8.31 5.70
CA ASN A 125 -12.07 -9.04 4.52
C ASN A 125 -11.54 -8.48 3.18
N LEU A 126 -10.29 -7.99 3.18
CA LEU A 126 -9.67 -7.41 2.00
C LEU A 126 -9.17 -8.49 1.04
N ASN A 127 -9.23 -8.23 -0.26
CA ASN A 127 -8.77 -9.18 -1.25
C ASN A 127 -7.25 -9.39 -1.18
N PRO A 128 -6.77 -10.64 -0.93
CA PRO A 128 -5.34 -10.90 -0.76
C PRO A 128 -4.46 -10.54 -1.97
N ILE A 129 -5.03 -10.39 -3.16
CA ILE A 129 -4.28 -9.97 -4.35
C ILE A 129 -3.71 -8.56 -4.23
N LEU A 130 -4.29 -7.73 -3.34
CA LEU A 130 -3.85 -6.36 -3.05
C LEU A 130 -2.77 -6.29 -1.97
N ARG A 131 -2.36 -7.44 -1.39
CA ARG A 131 -1.53 -7.51 -0.20
C ARG A 131 -0.12 -6.93 -0.36
N LYS A 132 0.41 -6.88 -1.59
CA LYS A 132 1.76 -6.38 -1.82
C LYS A 132 1.77 -4.86 -1.97
N ASP A 133 2.41 -4.18 -1.00
CA ASP A 133 2.77 -2.76 -1.06
C ASP A 133 1.58 -1.86 -1.45
N VAL A 134 0.45 -2.09 -0.79
CA VAL A 134 -0.78 -1.35 -1.07
C VAL A 134 -0.85 -0.07 -0.26
N VAL A 135 -1.37 0.97 -0.89
CA VAL A 135 -1.66 2.26 -0.25
C VAL A 135 -3.14 2.56 -0.42
N PHE A 136 -3.81 2.86 0.67
CA PHE A 136 -5.19 3.29 0.70
C PHE A 136 -5.27 4.79 0.95
N LEU A 137 -6.14 5.47 0.23
CA LEU A 137 -6.62 6.79 0.60
C LEU A 137 -7.92 6.62 1.37
N LEU A 138 -7.96 7.09 2.60
CA LEU A 138 -9.12 6.99 3.49
C LEU A 138 -9.72 8.38 3.71
N ASP A 139 -11.04 8.44 3.93
CA ASP A 139 -11.69 9.63 4.48
C ASP A 139 -11.58 9.69 6.02
N SER A 140 -12.18 10.73 6.62
CA SER A 140 -12.19 10.94 8.08
C SER A 140 -12.94 9.86 8.87
N THR A 141 -13.69 8.97 8.21
CA THR A 141 -14.40 7.85 8.80
C THR A 141 -13.74 6.51 8.55
N ASN A 142 -12.54 6.53 7.95
CA ASN A 142 -11.75 5.37 7.53
C ASN A 142 -12.37 4.56 6.37
N ILE A 143 -13.20 5.18 5.54
CA ILE A 143 -13.69 4.55 4.31
C ILE A 143 -12.63 4.69 3.21
N ILE A 144 -12.37 3.60 2.49
CA ILE A 144 -11.42 3.56 1.39
C ILE A 144 -12.00 4.31 0.19
N LEU A 145 -11.35 5.42 -0.18
CA LEU A 145 -11.71 6.24 -1.34
C LEU A 145 -10.96 5.83 -2.60
N ALA A 146 -9.70 5.41 -2.43
CA ALA A 146 -8.85 5.01 -3.55
C ALA A 146 -7.76 4.03 -3.09
N ILE A 147 -7.23 3.26 -4.04
CA ILE A 147 -6.14 2.30 -3.84
C ILE A 147 -5.08 2.53 -4.91
N GLY A 148 -3.83 2.61 -4.50
CA GLY A 148 -2.69 2.76 -5.40
C GLY A 148 -1.45 3.26 -4.67
N ASN A 149 -0.27 3.10 -5.27
CA ASN A 149 0.96 3.58 -4.66
C ASN A 149 1.43 4.88 -5.34
N PRO A 150 1.27 6.05 -4.70
CA PRO A 150 1.55 7.34 -5.33
C PRO A 150 3.04 7.57 -5.59
N ILE A 151 3.96 6.87 -4.88
CA ILE A 151 5.39 7.04 -5.08
C ILE A 151 5.97 6.17 -6.20
N GLU A 152 5.28 5.14 -6.67
CA GLU A 152 5.76 4.32 -7.79
C GLU A 152 5.84 5.06 -9.11
N ASN A 153 5.04 6.10 -9.27
CA ASN A 153 4.97 6.92 -10.48
C ASN A 153 5.62 8.31 -10.31
N LEU A 154 6.20 8.61 -9.15
CA LEU A 154 6.94 9.86 -8.96
C LEU A 154 8.25 9.79 -9.73
N LYS A 155 8.33 10.52 -10.86
CA LYS A 155 9.60 11.00 -11.34
C LYS A 155 10.07 12.04 -10.32
N ILE A 156 11.12 11.73 -9.57
CA ILE A 156 11.80 12.69 -8.70
C ILE A 156 12.65 13.53 -9.65
N ASP A 157 12.13 14.70 -10.03
CA ASP A 157 12.90 15.73 -10.72
C ASP A 157 13.82 16.43 -9.73
#